data_210baa1f045bb776af4c93390300f950
#
_entry.id   210baa1f045bb776af4c93390300f950
#
_cell.length_a   1.000
_cell.length_b   1.000
_cell.length_c   1.000
_cell.angle_alpha   90.00
_cell.angle_beta   90.00
_cell.angle_gamma   90.00
#
_symmetry.space_group_name_H-M   'P 1'
#
loop_
_entity.id
_entity.type
_entity.pdbx_description
1 polymer ?
#
loop_
_entity_poly.entity_id
_entity_poly.type
_entity_poly.pdbx_seq_one_letter_code
_entity_poly.pdbx_strand_id
1 'polypeptide(L)'
;MKLSAISYYGEYHGHPLPDLETVLAHLPNGRGVIYLVGDSTLDNKYWLGGQREPATNGYERLLKPPQAVPDVTHHLNKVLIERGEGDKLVAVNTAIEESTLGLRDGGKLLPQDAFVREHIGEPDVLVVSCGGNDIALRPTALTIASIATLLSLPKALINCGPWLAPGLHHFVSLFRDKTTRYVQSLIGDRKPRVVVVCMLYYLDECPGGSWADTTLRLLGYDKDPDKLQLCIRTIFEYATSQIQLPGVQVVHVPLFEALDGKTSADYVQRVEPSAQGGEKLARLILDRMLPAYERESAVRAAAAASNLKVESATFVPHDAKGAVARQPTDDTGGSRVVAMPTAVHSAANTVFSTVTCSSSTVGAHGAN
;
A
#
# COMPACT_ATOMS: atom_id res chain seq x y z
N MET A 1 -8.28 11.29 -22.87
CA MET A 1 -8.11 12.66 -22.34
C MET A 1 -6.72 12.74 -21.76
N LYS A 2 -5.97 13.85 -21.90
CA LYS A 2 -4.64 13.99 -21.28
C LYS A 2 -4.78 14.73 -19.96
N LEU A 3 -4.03 14.31 -18.95
CA LEU A 3 -3.92 14.99 -17.65
C LEU A 3 -2.90 16.13 -17.72
N SER A 4 -3.20 17.25 -17.07
CA SER A 4 -2.19 18.30 -16.83
C SER A 4 -1.14 17.75 -15.86
N ALA A 5 0.12 17.69 -16.27
CA ALA A 5 1.21 17.27 -15.40
C ALA A 5 1.36 18.17 -14.16
N ILE A 6 1.06 19.48 -14.32
CA ILE A 6 1.10 20.44 -13.21
C ILE A 6 0.01 20.10 -12.17
N SER A 7 -1.23 19.86 -12.64
CA SER A 7 -2.34 19.52 -11.75
C SER A 7 -2.13 18.14 -11.08
N TYR A 8 -1.73 17.15 -11.87
CA TYR A 8 -1.49 15.79 -11.39
C TYR A 8 -0.48 15.73 -10.23
N TYR A 9 0.59 16.50 -10.31
CA TYR A 9 1.63 16.58 -9.26
C TYR A 9 1.42 17.74 -8.27
N GLY A 10 0.35 18.53 -8.41
CA GLY A 10 0.12 19.72 -7.59
C GLY A 10 -0.47 19.46 -6.22
N GLU A 11 -1.16 18.34 -6.03
CA GLU A 11 -1.79 18.02 -4.76
C GLU A 11 -0.79 17.52 -3.73
N TYR A 12 -0.89 18.08 -2.51
CA TYR A 12 -0.01 17.70 -1.40
C TYR A 12 -0.36 16.32 -0.86
N HIS A 13 -1.61 16.07 -0.54
CA HIS A 13 -2.08 14.82 0.08
C HIS A 13 -2.53 13.77 -0.96
N GLY A 14 -1.56 13.14 -1.63
CA GLY A 14 -1.83 12.11 -2.63
C GLY A 14 -2.23 12.68 -4.00
N HIS A 15 -2.69 11.82 -4.90
CA HIS A 15 -3.26 12.22 -6.17
C HIS A 15 -4.79 12.28 -6.11
N PRO A 16 -5.45 13.21 -6.86
CA PRO A 16 -6.91 13.26 -6.94
C PRO A 16 -7.50 11.96 -7.52
N LEU A 17 -8.61 11.48 -6.96
CA LEU A 17 -9.25 10.26 -7.45
C LEU A 17 -9.62 10.32 -8.94
N PRO A 18 -10.17 11.42 -9.50
CA PRO A 18 -10.46 11.50 -10.93
C PRO A 18 -9.20 11.33 -11.81
N ASP A 19 -8.05 11.78 -11.32
CA ASP A 19 -6.78 11.62 -12.03
C ASP A 19 -6.31 10.17 -11.98
N LEU A 20 -6.43 9.49 -10.83
CA LEU A 20 -6.14 8.07 -10.68
C LEU A 20 -7.03 7.20 -11.57
N GLU A 21 -8.35 7.49 -11.63
CA GLU A 21 -9.28 6.83 -12.57
C GLU A 21 -8.84 7.02 -14.02
N THR A 22 -8.43 8.24 -14.37
CA THR A 22 -7.92 8.54 -15.70
C THR A 22 -6.64 7.78 -16.01
N VAL A 23 -5.73 7.65 -15.04
CA VAL A 23 -4.51 6.83 -15.18
C VAL A 23 -4.89 5.38 -15.49
N LEU A 24 -5.71 4.73 -14.64
CA LEU A 24 -6.08 3.32 -14.86
C LEU A 24 -6.79 3.10 -16.19
N ALA A 25 -7.70 4.00 -16.58
CA ALA A 25 -8.44 3.90 -17.85
C ALA A 25 -7.54 4.00 -19.09
N HIS A 26 -6.33 4.57 -18.97
CA HIS A 26 -5.39 4.72 -20.08
C HIS A 26 -4.25 3.71 -20.06
N LEU A 27 -4.18 2.87 -19.03
CA LEU A 27 -3.20 1.78 -19.00
C LEU A 27 -3.56 0.71 -20.05
N PRO A 28 -2.57 0.15 -20.75
CA PRO A 28 -2.80 -0.95 -21.66
C PRO A 28 -3.43 -2.15 -20.94
N ASN A 29 -4.42 -2.77 -21.55
CA ASN A 29 -5.07 -3.97 -21.02
C ASN A 29 -4.06 -5.10 -20.80
N GLY A 30 -4.21 -5.84 -19.72
CA GLY A 30 -3.40 -7.02 -19.41
C GLY A 30 -2.13 -6.74 -18.60
N ARG A 31 -1.82 -5.48 -18.30
CA ARG A 31 -0.72 -5.14 -17.38
C ARG A 31 -1.21 -5.17 -15.94
N GLY A 32 -0.39 -5.71 -15.04
CA GLY A 32 -0.60 -5.56 -13.60
C GLY A 32 -0.19 -4.17 -13.11
N VAL A 33 -0.87 -3.70 -12.09
CA VAL A 33 -0.60 -2.41 -11.44
C VAL A 33 0.15 -2.62 -10.13
N ILE A 34 1.22 -1.88 -9.93
CA ILE A 34 1.91 -1.76 -8.64
C ILE A 34 1.29 -0.55 -7.93
N TYR A 35 0.35 -0.79 -7.02
CA TYR A 35 -0.24 0.26 -6.19
C TYR A 35 0.69 0.59 -5.02
N LEU A 36 1.08 1.86 -4.89
CA LEU A 36 1.85 2.35 -3.77
C LEU A 36 0.89 2.95 -2.74
N VAL A 37 0.93 2.48 -1.51
CA VAL A 37 0.06 2.96 -0.42
C VAL A 37 0.87 3.26 0.84
N GLY A 38 0.39 4.18 1.63
CA GLY A 38 1.04 4.61 2.86
C GLY A 38 1.26 6.11 2.91
N ASP A 39 2.47 6.54 3.22
CA ASP A 39 2.83 7.92 3.53
C ASP A 39 3.85 8.53 2.53
N SER A 40 4.51 9.63 2.95
CA SER A 40 5.51 10.36 2.16
C SER A 40 6.72 9.54 1.73
N THR A 41 7.00 8.42 2.37
CA THR A 41 8.03 7.49 1.90
C THR A 41 7.82 7.11 0.43
N LEU A 42 6.55 6.96 0.02
CA LEU A 42 6.15 6.59 -1.34
C LEU A 42 5.52 7.76 -2.10
N ASP A 43 4.93 8.76 -1.40
CA ASP A 43 4.34 9.98 -1.99
C ASP A 43 5.26 11.20 -1.80
N ASN A 44 6.52 11.09 -2.16
CA ASN A 44 7.52 12.13 -1.94
C ASN A 44 7.52 13.27 -2.98
N LYS A 45 6.53 13.31 -3.87
CA LYS A 45 6.48 14.28 -5.00
C LYS A 45 6.58 15.76 -4.58
N TYR A 46 6.00 16.12 -3.44
CA TYR A 46 6.02 17.49 -2.92
C TYR A 46 7.44 17.96 -2.58
N TRP A 47 8.23 17.09 -1.98
CA TRP A 47 9.58 17.38 -1.51
C TRP A 47 10.60 17.57 -2.63
N LEU A 48 10.27 17.16 -3.85
CA LEU A 48 11.14 17.27 -5.01
C LEU A 48 10.99 18.61 -5.76
N GLY A 49 10.12 19.50 -5.26
CA GLY A 49 9.95 20.85 -5.79
C GLY A 49 9.58 20.88 -7.27
N GLY A 50 10.24 21.72 -8.03
CA GLY A 50 10.01 21.88 -9.47
C GLY A 50 10.74 20.86 -10.37
N GLN A 51 11.40 19.84 -9.82
CA GLN A 51 12.15 18.86 -10.60
C GLN A 51 11.23 18.11 -11.57
N ARG A 52 11.68 17.92 -12.80
CA ARG A 52 10.93 17.22 -13.85
C ARG A 52 11.87 16.35 -14.67
N GLU A 53 11.43 15.14 -14.97
CA GLU A 53 12.04 14.21 -15.91
C GLU A 53 11.03 13.81 -16.99
N PRO A 54 11.47 13.30 -18.17
CA PRO A 54 10.56 12.73 -19.15
C PRO A 54 9.71 11.62 -18.52
N ALA A 55 8.39 11.71 -18.67
CA ALA A 55 7.49 10.67 -18.22
C ALA A 55 7.73 9.37 -19.01
N THR A 56 7.56 8.22 -18.37
CA THR A 56 7.83 6.90 -18.95
C THR A 56 6.75 5.89 -18.60
N ASN A 57 6.82 4.68 -19.15
CA ASN A 57 5.97 3.53 -18.87
C ASN A 57 4.45 3.78 -19.07
N GLY A 58 4.10 4.56 -20.10
CA GLY A 58 2.72 4.93 -20.45
C GLY A 58 2.33 6.34 -20.03
N TYR A 59 2.97 6.91 -19.01
CA TYR A 59 2.69 8.27 -18.53
C TYR A 59 3.05 9.36 -19.57
N GLU A 60 4.00 9.11 -20.48
CA GLU A 60 4.36 10.01 -21.58
C GLU A 60 3.20 10.24 -22.58
N ARG A 61 2.27 9.28 -22.64
CA ARG A 61 1.07 9.37 -23.47
C ARG A 61 -0.08 10.08 -22.76
N LEU A 62 -0.08 10.03 -21.43
CA LEU A 62 -1.14 10.51 -20.56
C LEU A 62 -0.91 11.96 -20.12
N LEU A 63 0.30 12.33 -19.72
CA LEU A 63 0.61 13.65 -19.17
C LEU A 63 0.84 14.71 -20.25
N LYS A 64 0.48 15.97 -19.93
CA LYS A 64 0.76 17.16 -20.75
C LYS A 64 1.27 18.30 -19.87
N PRO A 65 2.54 18.76 -20.03
CA PRO A 65 3.58 18.15 -20.88
C PRO A 65 3.92 16.72 -20.44
N PRO A 66 4.58 15.89 -21.28
CA PRO A 66 4.94 14.51 -20.95
C PRO A 66 6.15 14.46 -20.00
N GLN A 67 5.96 15.01 -18.81
CA GLN A 67 6.96 15.13 -17.76
C GLN A 67 6.39 14.63 -16.43
N ALA A 68 7.23 13.98 -15.64
CA ALA A 68 6.92 13.49 -14.32
C ALA A 68 7.83 14.14 -13.27
N VAL A 69 7.38 14.20 -12.03
CA VAL A 69 8.25 14.44 -10.89
C VAL A 69 9.06 13.16 -10.67
N PRO A 70 10.40 13.25 -10.43
CA PRO A 70 11.24 12.08 -10.20
C PRO A 70 11.04 11.52 -8.78
N ASP A 71 9.78 11.17 -8.44
CA ASP A 71 9.38 10.51 -7.20
C ASP A 71 9.65 8.99 -7.24
N VAL A 72 9.37 8.30 -6.14
CA VAL A 72 9.56 6.84 -6.06
C VAL A 72 8.76 6.12 -7.15
N THR A 73 7.56 6.60 -7.48
CA THR A 73 6.70 6.00 -8.52
C THR A 73 7.29 6.14 -9.91
N HIS A 74 7.81 7.34 -10.23
CA HIS A 74 8.51 7.58 -11.49
C HIS A 74 9.73 6.65 -11.63
N HIS A 75 10.53 6.53 -10.56
CA HIS A 75 11.71 5.66 -10.58
C HIS A 75 11.35 4.18 -10.69
N LEU A 76 10.26 3.71 -10.05
CA LEU A 76 9.76 2.35 -10.25
C LEU A 76 9.42 2.12 -11.73
N ASN A 77 8.69 3.03 -12.36
CA ASN A 77 8.34 2.93 -13.77
C ASN A 77 9.56 2.95 -14.69
N LYS A 78 10.55 3.80 -14.40
CA LYS A 78 11.81 3.87 -15.14
C LYS A 78 12.60 2.56 -15.05
N VAL A 79 12.76 2.02 -13.84
CA VAL A 79 13.48 0.77 -13.61
C VAL A 79 12.74 -0.44 -14.18
N LEU A 80 11.40 -0.46 -14.20
CA LEU A 80 10.62 -1.49 -14.89
C LEU A 80 10.94 -1.51 -16.39
N ILE A 81 11.01 -0.35 -17.04
CA ILE A 81 11.42 -0.26 -18.46
C ILE A 81 12.87 -0.73 -18.65
N GLU A 82 13.78 -0.27 -17.81
CA GLU A 82 15.21 -0.68 -17.86
C GLU A 82 15.38 -2.21 -17.76
N ARG A 83 14.51 -2.89 -17.03
CA ARG A 83 14.53 -4.34 -16.82
C ARG A 83 13.70 -5.14 -17.83
N GLY A 84 13.01 -4.48 -18.77
CA GLY A 84 12.12 -5.14 -19.72
C GLY A 84 10.80 -5.64 -19.12
N GLU A 85 10.42 -5.13 -17.94
CA GLU A 85 9.18 -5.49 -17.25
C GLU A 85 8.05 -4.47 -17.50
N GLY A 86 8.33 -3.39 -18.22
CA GLY A 86 7.37 -2.32 -18.48
C GLY A 86 6.10 -2.77 -19.19
N ASP A 87 6.16 -3.79 -20.04
CA ASP A 87 4.97 -4.33 -20.72
C ASP A 87 4.09 -5.19 -19.80
N LYS A 88 4.62 -5.64 -18.66
CA LYS A 88 3.90 -6.49 -17.69
C LYS A 88 3.35 -5.68 -16.51
N LEU A 89 4.09 -4.66 -16.05
CA LEU A 89 3.81 -3.92 -14.84
C LEU A 89 3.91 -2.40 -15.03
N VAL A 90 3.09 -1.67 -14.29
CA VAL A 90 3.15 -0.21 -14.18
C VAL A 90 2.90 0.22 -12.74
N ALA A 91 3.69 1.16 -12.22
CA ALA A 91 3.50 1.70 -10.88
C ALA A 91 2.55 2.90 -10.90
N VAL A 92 1.64 2.94 -9.93
CA VAL A 92 0.66 4.03 -9.70
C VAL A 92 0.76 4.47 -8.25
N ASN A 93 0.98 5.78 -8.04
CA ASN A 93 1.04 6.36 -6.70
C ASN A 93 -0.38 6.58 -6.16
N THR A 94 -0.73 5.85 -5.12
CA THR A 94 -1.95 6.03 -4.32
C THR A 94 -1.61 6.27 -2.84
N ALA A 95 -0.32 6.48 -2.52
CA ALA A 95 0.11 6.89 -1.19
C ALA A 95 -0.30 8.34 -0.90
N ILE A 96 -0.31 8.73 0.37
CA ILE A 96 -0.85 10.00 0.84
C ILE A 96 0.14 10.62 1.82
N GLU A 97 0.71 11.76 1.44
CA GLU A 97 1.56 12.60 2.29
C GLU A 97 0.94 12.79 3.68
N GLU A 98 1.75 12.78 4.74
CA GLU A 98 1.37 12.94 6.15
C GLU A 98 0.37 11.90 6.70
N SER A 99 -0.06 10.91 5.93
CA SER A 99 -1.00 9.91 6.44
C SER A 99 -0.38 9.01 7.51
N THR A 100 -1.22 8.49 8.40
CA THR A 100 -0.81 7.62 9.52
C THR A 100 -1.64 6.35 9.55
N LEU A 101 -1.14 5.32 10.24
CA LEU A 101 -1.93 4.13 10.59
C LEU A 101 -3.06 4.49 11.56
N GLY A 102 -2.85 5.51 12.42
CA GLY A 102 -3.88 6.00 13.32
C GLY A 102 -5.12 6.54 12.60
N LEU A 103 -4.98 7.19 11.44
CA LEU A 103 -6.11 7.63 10.60
C LEU A 103 -6.91 6.45 10.04
N ARG A 104 -6.30 5.27 9.97
CA ARG A 104 -6.86 4.02 9.44
C ARG A 104 -7.32 3.04 10.54
N ASP A 105 -7.26 3.45 11.80
CA ASP A 105 -7.71 2.62 12.93
C ASP A 105 -9.19 2.25 12.78
N GLY A 106 -9.51 1.02 13.20
CA GLY A 106 -10.86 0.48 13.09
C GLY A 106 -11.28 0.08 11.66
N GLY A 107 -10.32 -0.13 10.75
CA GLY A 107 -10.60 -0.55 9.37
C GLY A 107 -11.04 0.59 8.46
N LYS A 108 -10.83 1.84 8.87
CA LYS A 108 -11.10 3.01 8.02
C LYS A 108 -10.16 3.00 6.82
N LEU A 109 -10.70 3.43 5.69
CA LEU A 109 -9.95 3.65 4.46
C LEU A 109 -10.00 5.14 4.11
N LEU A 110 -8.85 5.72 3.79
CA LEU A 110 -8.80 7.04 3.18
C LEU A 110 -9.26 6.95 1.72
N PRO A 111 -9.59 8.06 1.04
CA PRO A 111 -10.13 8.00 -0.32
C PRO A 111 -9.27 7.19 -1.29
N GLN A 112 -7.94 7.37 -1.27
CA GLN A 112 -7.01 6.62 -2.14
C GLN A 112 -6.90 5.14 -1.70
N ASP A 113 -7.03 4.84 -0.40
CA ASP A 113 -7.09 3.46 0.09
C ASP A 113 -8.35 2.75 -0.44
N ALA A 114 -9.50 3.44 -0.43
CA ALA A 114 -10.76 2.91 -0.97
C ALA A 114 -10.65 2.67 -2.48
N PHE A 115 -10.03 3.60 -3.21
CA PHE A 115 -9.73 3.43 -4.63
C PHE A 115 -8.90 2.17 -4.90
N VAL A 116 -7.82 1.94 -4.13
CA VAL A 116 -7.03 0.70 -4.27
C VAL A 116 -7.89 -0.53 -4.01
N ARG A 117 -8.71 -0.53 -2.94
CA ARG A 117 -9.59 -1.64 -2.62
C ARG A 117 -10.58 -1.96 -3.74
N GLU A 118 -11.06 -0.96 -4.46
CA GLU A 118 -12.00 -1.15 -5.57
C GLU A 118 -11.34 -1.73 -6.81
N HIS A 119 -10.08 -1.39 -7.06
CA HIS A 119 -9.40 -1.71 -8.32
C HIS A 119 -8.39 -2.86 -8.23
N ILE A 120 -7.77 -3.10 -7.07
CA ILE A 120 -6.74 -4.13 -6.93
C ILE A 120 -7.27 -5.52 -7.29
N GLY A 121 -6.50 -6.25 -8.08
CA GLY A 121 -6.88 -7.58 -8.58
C GLY A 121 -5.73 -8.59 -8.53
N GLU A 122 -5.97 -9.73 -9.16
CA GLU A 122 -5.05 -10.87 -9.17
C GLU A 122 -3.68 -10.56 -9.81
N PRO A 123 -3.57 -9.83 -10.93
CA PRO A 123 -2.27 -9.55 -11.56
C PRO A 123 -1.47 -8.47 -10.84
N ASP A 124 -2.05 -7.80 -9.84
CA ASP A 124 -1.49 -6.60 -9.26
C ASP A 124 -0.54 -6.87 -8.10
N VAL A 125 0.19 -5.83 -7.74
CA VAL A 125 1.09 -5.78 -6.59
C VAL A 125 0.66 -4.63 -5.69
N LEU A 126 0.72 -4.85 -4.38
CA LEU A 126 0.53 -3.80 -3.37
C LEU A 126 1.87 -3.52 -2.69
N VAL A 127 2.36 -2.29 -2.73
CA VAL A 127 3.54 -1.83 -1.99
C VAL A 127 3.10 -0.92 -0.87
N VAL A 128 3.45 -1.28 0.36
CA VAL A 128 3.00 -0.59 1.58
C VAL A 128 4.20 -0.03 2.33
N SER A 129 4.20 1.27 2.61
CA SER A 129 5.12 1.91 3.54
C SER A 129 4.35 2.88 4.43
N CYS A 130 4.32 2.62 5.74
CA CYS A 130 3.54 3.39 6.70
C CYS A 130 4.10 3.26 8.11
N GLY A 131 3.68 4.18 8.99
CA GLY A 131 4.02 4.16 10.42
C GLY A 131 5.07 5.18 10.83
N GLY A 132 5.82 5.77 9.89
CA GLY A 132 6.77 6.84 10.17
C GLY A 132 6.09 8.07 10.79
N ASN A 133 4.98 8.49 10.24
CA ASN A 133 4.20 9.65 10.71
C ASN A 133 3.49 9.40 12.04
N ASP A 134 3.16 8.14 12.38
CA ASP A 134 2.65 7.78 13.71
C ASP A 134 3.70 8.00 14.80
N ILE A 135 4.98 8.04 14.43
CA ILE A 135 6.11 8.32 15.35
C ILE A 135 6.49 9.79 15.33
N ALA A 136 6.61 10.37 14.12
CA ALA A 136 7.23 11.69 13.93
C ALA A 136 6.22 12.86 13.99
N LEU A 137 5.05 12.72 13.38
CA LEU A 137 4.08 13.82 13.23
C LEU A 137 2.92 13.75 14.21
N ARG A 138 2.43 12.54 14.51
CA ARG A 138 1.23 12.34 15.36
C ARG A 138 1.45 11.26 16.41
N PRO A 139 2.52 11.39 17.26
CA PRO A 139 2.79 10.40 18.28
C PRO A 139 1.70 10.39 19.36
N THR A 140 1.26 9.20 19.74
CA THR A 140 0.40 9.02 20.91
C THR A 140 1.22 9.15 22.20
N ALA A 141 0.57 9.33 23.34
CA ALA A 141 1.25 9.31 24.64
C ALA A 141 2.03 7.99 24.86
N LEU A 142 1.48 6.87 24.37
CA LEU A 142 2.15 5.58 24.42
C LEU A 142 3.38 5.53 23.51
N THR A 143 3.30 6.11 22.30
CA THR A 143 4.46 6.25 21.40
C THR A 143 5.60 7.01 22.09
N ILE A 144 5.29 8.16 22.69
CA ILE A 144 6.28 9.00 23.40
C ILE A 144 6.91 8.23 24.57
N ALA A 145 6.10 7.58 25.41
CA ALA A 145 6.58 6.78 26.53
C ALA A 145 7.47 5.61 26.08
N SER A 146 7.10 4.95 24.99
CA SER A 146 7.86 3.84 24.41
C SER A 146 9.21 4.30 23.87
N ILE A 147 9.24 5.44 23.17
CA ILE A 147 10.49 6.08 22.70
C ILE A 147 11.39 6.41 23.90
N ALA A 148 10.86 7.10 24.91
CA ALA A 148 11.62 7.47 26.10
C ALA A 148 12.23 6.24 26.80
N THR A 149 11.45 5.16 26.89
CA THR A 149 11.92 3.88 27.43
C THR A 149 13.10 3.33 26.62
N LEU A 150 12.96 3.25 25.28
CA LEU A 150 14.02 2.75 24.43
C LEU A 150 15.28 3.61 24.46
N LEU A 151 15.13 4.94 24.49
CA LEU A 151 16.27 5.86 24.59
C LEU A 151 17.01 5.73 25.91
N SER A 152 16.37 5.29 26.99
CA SER A 152 17.00 5.06 28.28
C SER A 152 17.76 3.74 28.38
N LEU A 153 17.45 2.76 27.53
CA LEU A 153 18.06 1.43 27.60
C LEU A 153 19.43 1.36 26.91
N PRO A 154 20.36 0.52 27.41
CA PRO A 154 21.54 0.14 26.67
C PRO A 154 21.20 -0.57 25.34
N LYS A 155 22.01 -0.33 24.26
CA LYS A 155 21.83 -0.97 22.94
C LYS A 155 21.76 -2.51 23.03
N ALA A 156 22.54 -3.11 23.94
CA ALA A 156 22.53 -4.57 24.13
C ALA A 156 21.14 -5.12 24.49
N LEU A 157 20.38 -4.40 25.34
CA LEU A 157 19.01 -4.82 25.71
C LEU A 157 18.02 -4.63 24.55
N ILE A 158 18.16 -3.57 23.77
CA ILE A 158 17.34 -3.35 22.57
C ILE A 158 17.56 -4.48 21.56
N ASN A 159 18.81 -4.87 21.35
CA ASN A 159 19.17 -5.95 20.43
C ASN A 159 18.62 -7.33 20.85
N CYS A 160 18.32 -7.54 22.12
CA CYS A 160 17.66 -8.75 22.61
C CYS A 160 16.14 -8.80 22.31
N GLY A 161 15.59 -7.72 21.73
CA GLY A 161 14.19 -7.68 21.32
C GLY A 161 13.20 -7.31 22.45
N PRO A 162 11.89 -7.47 22.21
CA PRO A 162 10.83 -6.97 23.07
C PRO A 162 10.84 -7.53 24.50
N TRP A 163 11.43 -8.70 24.73
CA TRP A 163 11.52 -9.32 26.04
C TRP A 163 12.34 -8.52 27.05
N LEU A 164 13.44 -7.88 26.58
CA LEU A 164 14.32 -7.06 27.42
C LEU A 164 14.18 -5.56 27.15
N ALA A 165 13.50 -5.20 26.08
CA ALA A 165 13.20 -3.82 25.72
C ALA A 165 11.67 -3.62 25.54
N PRO A 166 10.91 -3.51 26.65
CA PRO A 166 9.44 -3.49 26.59
C PRO A 166 8.85 -2.34 25.76
N GLY A 167 9.58 -1.22 25.60
CA GLY A 167 9.20 -0.15 24.68
C GLY A 167 9.01 -0.61 23.22
N LEU A 168 9.65 -1.71 22.81
CA LEU A 168 9.47 -2.29 21.47
C LEU A 168 8.08 -2.89 21.23
N HIS A 169 7.35 -3.32 22.28
CA HIS A 169 6.02 -3.91 22.12
C HIS A 169 5.04 -2.96 21.41
N HIS A 170 5.11 -1.67 21.72
CA HIS A 170 4.28 -0.67 21.04
C HIS A 170 4.58 -0.64 19.53
N PHE A 171 5.87 -0.64 19.16
CA PHE A 171 6.28 -0.60 17.75
C PHE A 171 6.03 -1.92 17.03
N VAL A 172 6.15 -3.05 17.72
CA VAL A 172 5.73 -4.35 17.16
C VAL A 172 4.24 -4.32 16.85
N SER A 173 3.40 -3.81 17.73
CA SER A 173 1.97 -3.65 17.46
C SER A 173 1.70 -2.69 16.31
N LEU A 174 2.44 -1.58 16.20
CA LEU A 174 2.29 -0.61 15.12
C LEU A 174 2.68 -1.23 13.76
N PHE A 175 3.92 -1.72 13.64
CA PHE A 175 4.52 -2.17 12.37
C PHE A 175 4.14 -3.62 11.97
N ARG A 176 3.56 -4.42 12.85
CA ARG A 176 3.02 -5.74 12.54
C ARG A 176 1.51 -5.73 12.53
N ASP A 177 0.90 -5.52 13.71
CA ASP A 177 -0.53 -5.80 13.88
C ASP A 177 -1.43 -4.76 13.18
N LYS A 178 -1.12 -3.46 13.32
CA LYS A 178 -1.86 -2.39 12.64
C LYS A 178 -1.61 -2.42 11.13
N THR A 179 -0.36 -2.61 10.71
CA THR A 179 -0.02 -2.75 9.28
C THR A 179 -0.72 -3.95 8.66
N THR A 180 -0.74 -5.11 9.33
CA THR A 180 -1.47 -6.31 8.86
C THR A 180 -2.95 -6.00 8.66
N ARG A 181 -3.61 -5.40 9.66
CA ARG A 181 -5.04 -5.01 9.55
C ARG A 181 -5.29 -4.01 8.43
N TYR A 182 -4.42 -3.03 8.27
CA TYR A 182 -4.51 -2.07 7.18
C TYR A 182 -4.43 -2.76 5.82
N VAL A 183 -3.44 -3.61 5.60
CA VAL A 183 -3.29 -4.37 4.35
C VAL A 183 -4.50 -5.26 4.09
N GLN A 184 -4.99 -5.97 5.11
CA GLN A 184 -6.21 -6.79 5.01
C GLN A 184 -7.43 -5.95 4.63
N SER A 185 -7.55 -4.73 5.17
CA SER A 185 -8.62 -3.80 4.79
C SER A 185 -8.51 -3.33 3.34
N LEU A 186 -7.30 -3.16 2.82
CA LEU A 186 -7.06 -2.78 1.42
C LEU A 186 -7.40 -3.91 0.45
N ILE A 187 -6.90 -5.10 0.69
CA ILE A 187 -7.09 -6.21 -0.24
C ILE A 187 -8.46 -6.89 -0.12
N GLY A 188 -9.10 -6.85 1.06
CA GLY A 188 -10.35 -7.57 1.32
C GLY A 188 -10.23 -9.04 0.98
N ASP A 189 -11.16 -9.58 0.20
CA ASP A 189 -11.14 -10.97 -0.29
C ASP A 189 -10.30 -11.15 -1.58
N ARG A 190 -9.79 -10.05 -2.14
CA ARG A 190 -8.96 -10.07 -3.34
C ARG A 190 -7.55 -10.53 -2.98
N LYS A 191 -6.92 -11.23 -3.90
CA LYS A 191 -5.58 -11.79 -3.70
C LYS A 191 -4.64 -11.26 -4.76
N PRO A 192 -4.06 -10.07 -4.55
CA PRO A 192 -3.02 -9.58 -5.44
C PRO A 192 -1.88 -10.60 -5.52
N ARG A 193 -1.08 -10.52 -6.56
CA ARG A 193 0.00 -11.49 -6.80
C ARG A 193 1.05 -11.42 -5.72
N VAL A 194 1.42 -10.21 -5.32
CA VAL A 194 2.41 -9.96 -4.26
C VAL A 194 1.97 -8.76 -3.42
N VAL A 195 2.19 -8.85 -2.12
CA VAL A 195 2.16 -7.71 -1.21
C VAL A 195 3.57 -7.46 -0.72
N VAL A 196 4.09 -6.26 -0.93
CA VAL A 196 5.38 -5.79 -0.44
C VAL A 196 5.14 -4.94 0.79
N VAL A 197 5.74 -5.29 1.92
CA VAL A 197 5.65 -4.50 3.15
C VAL A 197 7.03 -3.95 3.46
N CYS A 198 7.14 -2.62 3.44
CA CYS A 198 8.38 -1.91 3.66
C CYS A 198 8.55 -1.54 5.14
N MET A 199 9.77 -1.69 5.65
CA MET A 199 10.21 -1.07 6.90
C MET A 199 10.88 0.26 6.59
N LEU A 200 10.88 1.18 7.53
CA LEU A 200 11.50 2.51 7.42
C LEU A 200 12.97 2.44 6.99
N TYR A 201 13.43 3.46 6.30
CA TYR A 201 14.86 3.71 6.06
C TYR A 201 15.50 4.44 7.24
N TYR A 202 16.83 4.53 7.26
CA TYR A 202 17.53 5.38 8.21
C TYR A 202 17.49 6.83 7.76
N LEU A 203 17.39 7.72 8.70
CA LEU A 203 17.33 9.16 8.47
C LEU A 203 18.73 9.71 8.23
N ASP A 204 18.86 10.87 7.57
CA ASP A 204 20.16 11.52 7.40
C ASP A 204 20.81 11.86 8.75
N GLU A 205 22.03 11.37 8.95
CA GLU A 205 22.79 11.59 10.17
C GLU A 205 23.27 13.03 10.30
N CYS A 206 23.34 13.79 9.18
CA CYS A 206 23.87 15.15 9.15
C CYS A 206 22.78 16.19 9.43
N PRO A 207 22.82 16.97 10.53
CA PRO A 207 21.94 18.11 10.71
C PRO A 207 22.24 19.19 9.68
N GLY A 208 21.20 19.83 9.12
CA GLY A 208 21.38 20.77 8.03
C GLY A 208 20.34 21.88 7.92
N GLY A 209 19.68 22.30 9.00
CA GLY A 209 18.61 23.32 8.98
C GLY A 209 17.25 22.77 8.58
N SER A 210 17.05 21.49 8.78
CA SER A 210 15.79 20.79 8.54
C SER A 210 14.76 21.10 9.63
N TRP A 211 13.48 21.06 9.26
CA TRP A 211 12.39 21.09 10.23
C TRP A 211 12.47 19.91 11.23
N ALA A 212 13.05 18.78 10.80
CA ALA A 212 13.21 17.60 11.63
C ALA A 212 14.35 17.68 12.64
N ASP A 213 15.29 18.63 12.52
CA ASP A 213 16.49 18.72 13.35
C ASP A 213 16.19 18.74 14.85
N THR A 214 15.17 19.49 15.26
CA THR A 214 14.81 19.57 16.69
C THR A 214 14.33 18.22 17.23
N THR A 215 13.47 17.54 16.49
CA THR A 215 12.97 16.22 16.88
C THR A 215 14.09 15.18 16.89
N LEU A 216 14.93 15.14 15.86
CA LEU A 216 16.04 14.20 15.78
C LEU A 216 17.07 14.42 16.89
N ARG A 217 17.35 15.67 17.26
CA ARG A 217 18.21 16.02 18.39
C ARG A 217 17.63 15.55 19.71
N LEU A 218 16.31 15.73 19.93
CA LEU A 218 15.63 15.24 21.14
C LEU A 218 15.65 13.71 21.22
N LEU A 219 15.61 13.02 20.09
CA LEU A 219 15.78 11.57 20.00
C LEU A 219 17.24 11.12 20.16
N GLY A 220 18.18 12.06 20.33
CA GLY A 220 19.60 11.77 20.45
C GLY A 220 20.27 11.34 19.15
N TYR A 221 19.58 11.46 18.01
CA TYR A 221 20.05 10.97 16.71
C TYR A 221 21.34 11.65 16.25
N ASP A 222 21.48 12.95 16.49
CA ASP A 222 22.69 13.72 16.16
C ASP A 222 23.95 13.26 16.93
N LYS A 223 23.78 12.56 18.07
CA LYS A 223 24.89 12.08 18.91
C LYS A 223 25.16 10.59 18.76
N ASP A 224 24.12 9.80 18.59
CA ASP A 224 24.17 8.33 18.51
C ASP A 224 23.09 7.83 17.53
N PRO A 225 23.29 8.02 16.21
CA PRO A 225 22.33 7.56 15.21
C PRO A 225 22.12 6.05 15.26
N ASP A 226 23.16 5.28 15.58
CA ASP A 226 23.10 3.82 15.67
C ASP A 226 22.02 3.31 16.61
N LYS A 227 21.66 4.07 17.64
CA LYS A 227 20.65 3.63 18.61
C LYS A 227 19.25 3.59 18.00
N LEU A 228 18.86 4.64 17.28
CA LEU A 228 17.58 4.67 16.58
C LEU A 228 17.58 3.68 15.41
N GLN A 229 18.67 3.59 14.69
CA GLN A 229 18.86 2.61 13.61
C GLN A 229 18.75 1.17 14.12
N LEU A 230 19.32 0.88 15.31
CA LEU A 230 19.14 -0.42 15.97
C LEU A 230 17.68 -0.68 16.31
N CYS A 231 16.94 0.31 16.82
CA CYS A 231 15.50 0.16 17.06
C CYS A 231 14.76 -0.19 15.76
N ILE A 232 15.05 0.50 14.65
CA ILE A 232 14.42 0.23 13.33
C ILE A 232 14.72 -1.21 12.88
N ARG A 233 15.97 -1.68 12.97
CA ARG A 233 16.35 -3.07 12.62
C ARG A 233 15.61 -4.09 13.49
N THR A 234 15.60 -3.86 14.80
CA THR A 234 14.93 -4.77 15.75
C THR A 234 13.42 -4.81 15.50
N ILE A 235 12.80 -3.66 15.22
CA ILE A 235 11.38 -3.61 14.84
C ILE A 235 11.14 -4.37 13.53
N PHE A 236 12.03 -4.25 12.54
CA PHE A 236 11.92 -5.05 11.31
C PHE A 236 11.91 -6.55 11.63
N GLU A 237 12.83 -7.04 12.45
CA GLU A 237 12.96 -8.46 12.79
C GLU A 237 11.75 -9.00 13.55
N TYR A 238 11.22 -8.25 14.52
CA TYR A 238 10.13 -8.71 15.39
C TYR A 238 8.73 -8.28 14.94
N ALA A 239 8.62 -7.41 13.95
CA ALA A 239 7.35 -6.90 13.47
C ALA A 239 7.19 -7.08 11.96
N THR A 240 7.80 -6.22 11.14
CA THR A 240 7.54 -6.16 9.70
C THR A 240 7.82 -7.49 9.00
N SER A 241 8.94 -8.15 9.31
CA SER A 241 9.32 -9.44 8.71
C SER A 241 8.41 -10.61 9.12
N GLN A 242 7.59 -10.41 10.15
CA GLN A 242 6.67 -11.43 10.66
C GLN A 242 5.27 -11.32 10.07
N ILE A 243 5.00 -10.34 9.22
CA ILE A 243 3.69 -10.17 8.58
C ILE A 243 3.45 -11.30 7.59
N GLN A 244 2.33 -11.98 7.75
CA GLN A 244 1.84 -13.02 6.85
C GLN A 244 0.39 -12.75 6.49
N LEU A 245 0.03 -13.00 5.25
CA LEU A 245 -1.33 -12.82 4.74
C LEU A 245 -1.80 -14.15 4.13
N PRO A 246 -2.93 -14.72 4.59
CA PRO A 246 -3.40 -16.01 4.10
C PRO A 246 -3.65 -15.99 2.58
N GLY A 247 -2.96 -16.86 1.86
CA GLY A 247 -3.12 -17.06 0.42
C GLY A 247 -2.59 -15.91 -0.45
N VAL A 248 -1.69 -15.07 0.09
CA VAL A 248 -0.99 -14.00 -0.62
C VAL A 248 0.51 -14.10 -0.35
N GLN A 249 1.32 -13.98 -1.39
CA GLN A 249 2.77 -13.90 -1.25
C GLN A 249 3.15 -12.54 -0.65
N VAL A 250 3.81 -12.54 0.52
CA VAL A 250 4.33 -11.33 1.17
C VAL A 250 5.84 -11.23 0.98
N VAL A 251 6.31 -10.06 0.62
CA VAL A 251 7.73 -9.70 0.50
C VAL A 251 8.03 -8.58 1.50
N HIS A 252 9.02 -8.77 2.36
CA HIS A 252 9.43 -7.79 3.36
C HIS A 252 10.65 -7.04 2.85
N VAL A 253 10.57 -5.70 2.83
CA VAL A 253 11.65 -4.85 2.30
C VAL A 253 12.15 -3.90 3.38
N PRO A 254 13.37 -4.11 3.90
CA PRO A 254 14.02 -3.20 4.83
C PRO A 254 14.61 -2.02 4.05
N LEU A 255 13.88 -0.90 3.95
CA LEU A 255 14.29 0.26 3.16
C LEU A 255 15.63 0.87 3.65
N PHE A 256 16.03 0.59 4.89
CA PHE A 256 17.34 0.98 5.44
C PHE A 256 18.53 0.29 4.74
N GLU A 257 18.32 -0.72 3.91
CA GLU A 257 19.37 -1.26 3.04
C GLU A 257 19.66 -0.35 1.84
N ALA A 258 18.72 0.50 1.46
CA ALA A 258 18.87 1.47 0.37
C ALA A 258 19.31 2.86 0.87
N LEU A 259 18.71 3.31 1.98
CA LEU A 259 19.00 4.61 2.59
C LEU A 259 19.58 4.40 3.98
N ASP A 260 20.91 4.44 4.06
CA ASP A 260 21.69 4.08 5.26
C ASP A 260 21.97 5.25 6.23
N GLY A 261 21.45 6.44 5.93
CA GLY A 261 21.61 7.65 6.73
C GLY A 261 22.92 8.42 6.49
N LYS A 262 23.83 7.93 5.69
CA LYS A 262 25.21 8.50 5.56
C LYS A 262 25.39 9.40 4.35
N THR A 263 24.53 9.27 3.35
CA THR A 263 24.59 10.04 2.11
C THR A 263 23.49 11.10 2.12
N SER A 264 23.78 12.33 2.57
CA SER A 264 22.79 13.42 2.66
C SER A 264 22.11 13.73 1.33
N ALA A 265 22.75 13.47 0.19
CA ALA A 265 22.14 13.64 -1.13
C ALA A 265 20.93 12.71 -1.38
N ASP A 266 20.77 11.65 -0.59
CA ASP A 266 19.62 10.75 -0.68
C ASP A 266 18.36 11.32 -0.02
N TYR A 267 18.48 12.45 0.68
CA TYR A 267 17.42 13.00 1.52
C TYR A 267 17.06 14.44 1.18
N VAL A 268 15.82 14.78 1.45
CA VAL A 268 15.33 16.15 1.59
C VAL A 268 14.86 16.31 3.04
N GLN A 269 15.21 17.44 3.69
CA GLN A 269 14.83 17.69 5.09
C GLN A 269 15.22 16.56 6.07
N ARG A 270 16.30 15.80 5.79
CA ARG A 270 16.81 14.67 6.58
C ARG A 270 15.89 13.43 6.64
N VAL A 271 14.62 13.57 6.33
CA VAL A 271 13.59 12.56 6.62
C VAL A 271 12.81 12.12 5.39
N GLU A 272 12.91 12.85 4.28
CA GLU A 272 12.19 12.54 3.05
C GLU A 272 13.16 12.04 1.97
N PRO A 273 12.79 11.09 1.11
CA PRO A 273 13.65 10.67 0.01
C PRO A 273 13.82 11.80 -1.02
N SER A 274 15.05 12.10 -1.41
CA SER A 274 15.34 12.91 -2.60
C SER A 274 15.03 12.11 -3.88
N ALA A 275 15.20 12.73 -5.06
CA ALA A 275 15.10 11.98 -6.32
C ALA A 275 16.11 10.82 -6.37
N GLN A 276 17.37 11.05 -5.92
CA GLN A 276 18.39 10.01 -5.83
C GLN A 276 18.02 8.92 -4.81
N GLY A 277 17.51 9.31 -3.63
CA GLY A 277 17.03 8.37 -2.61
C GLY A 277 15.84 7.57 -3.10
N GLY A 278 14.88 8.23 -3.77
CA GLY A 278 13.72 7.58 -4.39
C GLY A 278 14.11 6.53 -5.44
N GLU A 279 15.15 6.80 -6.24
CA GLU A 279 15.67 5.80 -7.20
C GLU A 279 16.24 4.57 -6.48
N LYS A 280 17.01 4.77 -5.40
CA LYS A 280 17.54 3.66 -4.59
C LYS A 280 16.44 2.81 -3.96
N LEU A 281 15.40 3.46 -3.41
CA LEU A 281 14.22 2.78 -2.88
C LEU A 281 13.51 1.97 -3.96
N ALA A 282 13.27 2.56 -5.13
CA ALA A 282 12.62 1.90 -6.25
C ALA A 282 13.38 0.65 -6.71
N ARG A 283 14.70 0.74 -6.83
CA ARG A 283 15.56 -0.39 -7.20
C ARG A 283 15.50 -1.51 -6.17
N LEU A 284 15.63 -1.20 -4.87
CA LEU A 284 15.54 -2.20 -3.79
C LEU A 284 14.16 -2.88 -3.77
N ILE A 285 13.05 -2.12 -3.88
CA ILE A 285 11.70 -2.66 -3.92
C ILE A 285 11.57 -3.66 -5.07
N LEU A 286 12.00 -3.29 -6.28
CA LEU A 286 11.91 -4.17 -7.46
C LEU A 286 12.86 -5.37 -7.37
N ASP A 287 14.05 -5.22 -6.79
CA ASP A 287 14.99 -6.33 -6.57
C ASP A 287 14.38 -7.44 -5.69
N ARG A 288 13.61 -7.06 -4.70
CA ARG A 288 12.95 -7.99 -3.78
C ARG A 288 11.62 -8.51 -4.33
N MET A 289 10.87 -7.68 -5.03
CA MET A 289 9.51 -7.98 -5.49
C MET A 289 9.48 -8.83 -6.76
N LEU A 290 10.26 -8.49 -7.80
CA LEU A 290 10.16 -9.15 -9.11
C LEU A 290 10.38 -10.67 -9.06
N PRO A 291 11.38 -11.20 -8.34
CA PRO A 291 11.54 -12.66 -8.24
C PRO A 291 10.35 -13.36 -7.59
N ALA A 292 9.67 -12.70 -6.63
CA ALA A 292 8.48 -13.25 -5.99
C ALA A 292 7.28 -13.19 -6.94
N TYR A 293 7.13 -12.08 -7.67
CA TYR A 293 6.08 -11.90 -8.67
C TYR A 293 6.16 -12.95 -9.79
N GLU A 294 7.35 -13.22 -10.29
CA GLU A 294 7.58 -14.22 -11.34
C GLU A 294 7.26 -15.65 -10.86
N ARG A 295 7.74 -16.01 -9.66
CA ARG A 295 7.43 -17.32 -9.06
C ARG A 295 5.94 -17.52 -8.88
N GLU A 296 5.25 -16.54 -8.31
CA GLU A 296 3.81 -16.61 -8.09
C GLU A 296 3.03 -16.65 -9.40
N SER A 297 3.50 -15.93 -10.43
CA SER A 297 2.93 -15.97 -11.78
C SER A 297 3.02 -17.37 -12.38
N ALA A 298 4.16 -18.03 -12.25
CA ALA A 298 4.37 -19.39 -12.75
C ALA A 298 3.49 -20.40 -12.00
N VAL A 299 3.37 -20.29 -10.68
CA VAL A 299 2.51 -21.16 -9.85
C VAL A 299 1.05 -21.03 -10.27
N ARG A 300 0.53 -19.81 -10.40
CA ARG A 300 -0.87 -19.58 -10.80
C ARG A 300 -1.15 -20.04 -12.23
N ALA A 301 -0.22 -19.83 -13.16
CA ALA A 301 -0.35 -20.32 -14.53
C ALA A 301 -0.39 -21.86 -14.57
N ALA A 302 0.44 -22.54 -13.80
CA ALA A 302 0.44 -24.01 -13.70
C ALA A 302 -0.87 -24.53 -13.10
N ALA A 303 -1.41 -23.88 -12.07
CA ALA A 303 -2.69 -24.26 -11.45
C ALA A 303 -3.86 -24.08 -12.44
N ALA A 304 -3.89 -22.97 -13.20
CA ALA A 304 -4.91 -22.75 -14.21
C ALA A 304 -4.87 -23.80 -15.34
N ALA A 305 -3.66 -24.15 -15.81
CA ALA A 305 -3.48 -25.19 -16.82
C ALA A 305 -3.91 -26.59 -16.32
N SER A 306 -3.73 -26.89 -15.03
CA SER A 306 -4.17 -28.16 -14.43
C SER A 306 -5.70 -28.24 -14.33
N ASN A 307 -6.36 -27.16 -13.94
CA ASN A 307 -7.82 -27.09 -13.86
C ASN A 307 -8.48 -27.26 -15.22
N LEU A 308 -7.95 -26.65 -16.26
CA LEU A 308 -8.43 -26.81 -17.65
C LEU A 308 -8.35 -28.27 -18.13
N LYS A 309 -7.29 -29.01 -17.72
CA LYS A 309 -7.16 -30.44 -18.07
C LYS A 309 -8.19 -31.30 -17.35
N VAL A 310 -8.54 -30.98 -16.10
CA VAL A 310 -9.56 -31.72 -15.36
C VAL A 310 -10.95 -31.48 -15.97
N GLU A 311 -11.29 -30.24 -16.30
CA GLU A 311 -12.57 -29.92 -16.93
C GLU A 311 -12.73 -30.59 -18.33
N SER A 312 -11.65 -30.62 -19.12
CA SER A 312 -11.67 -31.29 -20.43
C SER A 312 -11.77 -32.83 -20.33
N ALA A 313 -11.26 -33.41 -19.24
CA ALA A 313 -11.35 -34.86 -19.00
C ALA A 313 -12.73 -35.31 -18.48
N THR A 314 -13.50 -34.41 -17.88
CA THR A 314 -14.86 -34.70 -17.37
C THR A 314 -15.97 -34.50 -18.42
N PHE A 315 -15.68 -33.90 -19.58
CA PHE A 315 -16.61 -33.78 -20.66
C PHE A 315 -16.63 -35.08 -21.50
N VAL A 316 -17.40 -36.07 -21.05
CA VAL A 316 -17.77 -37.26 -21.85
C VAL A 316 -19.01 -36.86 -22.68
N PRO A 317 -18.98 -36.84 -24.04
CA PRO A 317 -20.17 -36.59 -24.80
C PRO A 317 -21.16 -37.75 -24.56
N HIS A 318 -22.34 -37.44 -24.12
CA HIS A 318 -23.43 -38.38 -24.05
C HIS A 318 -23.87 -38.68 -25.50
N ASP A 319 -23.26 -39.71 -26.11
CA ASP A 319 -23.64 -40.20 -27.41
C ASP A 319 -25.09 -40.66 -27.43
N ALA A 320 -25.83 -40.06 -28.35
CA ALA A 320 -27.17 -40.44 -28.68
C ALA A 320 -27.21 -41.88 -29.21
N LYS A 321 -27.70 -42.80 -28.41
CA LYS A 321 -28.24 -44.09 -28.90
C LYS A 321 -29.62 -44.30 -28.32
N GLY A 322 -30.63 -44.34 -29.21
CA GLY A 322 -31.95 -44.80 -28.88
C GLY A 322 -33.10 -44.03 -29.52
N ALA A 323 -33.19 -44.08 -30.84
CA ALA A 323 -34.44 -43.82 -31.50
C ALA A 323 -35.37 -45.01 -31.28
N VAL A 324 -36.32 -44.90 -30.37
CA VAL A 324 -37.45 -45.83 -30.27
C VAL A 324 -38.72 -45.09 -30.67
N ALA A 325 -39.37 -45.62 -31.71
CA ALA A 325 -40.61 -45.15 -32.29
C ALA A 325 -41.73 -45.05 -31.23
N ARG A 326 -42.43 -43.93 -31.21
CA ARG A 326 -43.67 -43.77 -30.46
C ARG A 326 -44.88 -43.95 -31.36
N GLN A 327 -45.80 -44.85 -30.98
CA GLN A 327 -47.18 -44.79 -31.37
C GLN A 327 -47.97 -43.89 -30.44
N PRO A 328 -49.04 -43.24 -30.92
CA PRO A 328 -49.83 -42.31 -30.10
C PRO A 328 -50.91 -43.04 -29.33
N THR A 329 -51.16 -42.64 -28.10
CA THR A 329 -52.41 -42.89 -27.38
C THR A 329 -52.88 -41.60 -26.73
N ASP A 330 -54.15 -41.36 -26.93
CA ASP A 330 -54.94 -40.25 -26.45
C ASP A 330 -55.15 -40.25 -24.93
N ASP A 331 -55.45 -39.07 -24.46
CA ASP A 331 -56.61 -38.65 -23.64
C ASP A 331 -56.40 -38.24 -22.20
N THR A 332 -57.01 -37.07 -21.96
CA THR A 332 -57.70 -36.56 -20.80
C THR A 332 -56.94 -36.13 -19.52
N GLY A 333 -57.04 -34.87 -19.24
CA GLY A 333 -57.71 -34.27 -18.09
C GLY A 333 -56.94 -34.17 -16.78
N GLY A 334 -56.79 -32.97 -16.27
CA GLY A 334 -56.52 -32.79 -14.86
C GLY A 334 -55.77 -31.53 -14.48
N SER A 335 -56.48 -30.42 -14.41
CA SER A 335 -56.03 -29.19 -13.76
C SER A 335 -55.67 -29.42 -12.29
N ARG A 336 -54.49 -28.98 -11.88
CA ARG A 336 -54.23 -28.70 -10.46
C ARG A 336 -53.27 -27.57 -10.29
N VAL A 337 -53.88 -26.48 -9.84
CA VAL A 337 -53.22 -25.30 -9.25
C VAL A 337 -52.53 -25.69 -7.96
N VAL A 338 -51.25 -25.36 -7.81
CA VAL A 338 -50.59 -25.34 -6.49
C VAL A 338 -49.82 -24.03 -6.35
N ALA A 339 -50.11 -23.38 -5.26
CA ALA A 339 -49.76 -22.03 -4.86
C ALA A 339 -48.25 -21.87 -4.52
N MET A 340 -47.79 -20.63 -4.74
CA MET A 340 -46.51 -20.13 -4.21
C MET A 340 -46.65 -19.81 -2.70
N PRO A 341 -45.59 -19.92 -1.91
CA PRO A 341 -45.52 -19.30 -0.60
C PRO A 341 -44.90 -17.89 -0.67
N THR A 342 -45.56 -17.00 -0.08
CA THR A 342 -45.27 -15.58 0.19
C THR A 342 -44.03 -15.40 1.07
N ALA A 343 -43.20 -14.42 0.72
CA ALA A 343 -42.11 -13.88 1.51
C ALA A 343 -42.63 -13.06 2.70
N VAL A 344 -42.06 -13.30 3.87
CA VAL A 344 -42.31 -12.53 5.09
C VAL A 344 -41.24 -11.44 5.22
N HIS A 345 -41.69 -10.20 5.20
CA HIS A 345 -40.92 -9.02 5.61
C HIS A 345 -40.86 -8.94 7.14
N SER A 346 -39.66 -8.80 7.69
CA SER A 346 -39.45 -8.33 9.05
C SER A 346 -38.73 -6.99 9.03
N ALA A 347 -39.41 -5.96 9.42
CA ALA A 347 -38.87 -4.64 9.68
C ALA A 347 -38.36 -4.57 11.13
N ALA A 348 -37.15 -4.09 11.33
CA ALA A 348 -36.66 -3.66 12.64
C ALA A 348 -36.25 -2.18 12.57
N ASN A 349 -37.02 -1.36 13.23
CA ASN A 349 -36.75 0.05 13.53
C ASN A 349 -35.51 0.16 14.43
N THR A 350 -34.59 1.06 14.11
CA THR A 350 -33.63 1.57 15.08
C THR A 350 -33.60 3.10 15.05
N VAL A 351 -33.76 3.63 16.22
CA VAL A 351 -33.92 5.00 16.64
C VAL A 351 -32.67 5.84 16.37
N PHE A 352 -32.87 6.99 15.72
CA PHE A 352 -31.84 8.06 15.63
C PHE A 352 -31.78 8.81 16.97
N SER A 353 -30.56 8.94 17.50
CA SER A 353 -30.25 9.92 18.54
C SER A 353 -29.24 10.93 17.98
N THR A 354 -29.72 12.12 17.72
CA THR A 354 -28.95 13.30 17.33
C THR A 354 -28.27 13.89 18.54
N VAL A 355 -26.93 13.99 18.47
CA VAL A 355 -26.15 14.84 19.38
C VAL A 355 -25.58 16.00 18.56
N THR A 356 -26.15 17.18 18.81
CA THR A 356 -25.64 18.46 18.32
C THR A 356 -24.41 18.88 19.15
N CYS A 357 -23.32 19.15 18.52
CA CYS A 357 -22.17 19.82 19.15
C CYS A 357 -22.00 21.20 18.53
N SER A 358 -22.13 22.19 19.40
CA SER A 358 -22.03 23.62 19.11
C SER A 358 -20.61 24.07 18.81
N SER A 359 -20.48 24.81 17.73
CA SER A 359 -19.29 25.56 17.33
C SER A 359 -19.06 26.77 18.23
N SER A 360 -17.89 26.90 18.83
CA SER A 360 -17.38 28.15 19.38
C SER A 360 -16.20 28.66 18.55
N THR A 361 -16.46 29.72 17.83
CA THR A 361 -15.50 30.61 17.17
C THR A 361 -14.65 31.31 18.20
N VAL A 362 -13.31 31.28 18.05
CA VAL A 362 -12.40 32.22 18.69
C VAL A 362 -11.62 32.93 17.60
N GLY A 363 -11.71 34.27 17.69
CA GLY A 363 -11.26 35.23 16.71
C GLY A 363 -9.75 35.36 16.56
N ALA A 364 -9.40 35.85 15.41
CA ALA A 364 -8.10 36.34 15.02
C ALA A 364 -7.71 37.60 15.80
N HIS A 365 -6.47 37.68 16.23
CA HIS A 365 -5.74 38.93 16.41
C HIS A 365 -4.34 38.78 15.82
N GLY A 366 -4.08 39.71 14.93
CA GLY A 366 -2.85 39.89 14.20
C GLY A 366 -1.85 40.76 14.92
N ALA A 367 -0.76 40.97 14.18
CA ALA A 367 0.31 41.98 14.26
C ALA A 367 1.51 41.64 15.17
N ASN A 368 2.63 41.39 14.67
CA ASN A 368 3.78 42.14 14.18
C ASN A 368 4.87 41.22 13.70
#